data_23b167386b2ee8a3f551e43fe61b7598
#
_entry.id   23b167386b2ee8a3f551e43fe61b7598
#
_cell.length_a   1.000
_cell.length_b   1.000
_cell.length_c   1.000
_cell.angle_alpha   90.00
_cell.angle_beta   90.00
_cell.angle_gamma   90.00
#
_symmetry.space_group_name_H-M   'P 1'
#
loop_
_entity.id
_entity.type
_entity.pdbx_description
1 polymer ?
#
loop_
_entity_poly.entity_id
_entity_poly.type
_entity_poly.pdbx_seq_one_letter_code
_entity_poly.pdbx_strand_id
1 'polypeptide(L)'
;MRCADGFYYVVKFQNNPQHTRVLVNDWLGTRLGELIGLPMPAVAVVDVHPWLVEHTPELRLELCGQRKMMTAGLSFGSRYVVAPTEGQVFDYLPESAMAQVRNVQDFAGALALDKWTCNANGRQAAFWKKGRERKFTVSFIDQGYCFNAGEWSFPDAPLRGVFGRNDVYACVTGWASFEPWLSRIEAFPESSMWPLAEEIPPEWYGGEAEELEKLLTKLLERRSRVRELIEGFKDSSRNPFVNWKEAIN
;
A
#
# COMPACT_ATOMS: atom_id res chain seq x y z
N MET A 1 -2.96 -12.05 -13.42
CA MET A 1 -2.52 -13.15 -14.30
C MET A 1 -1.84 -14.25 -13.51
N ARG A 2 -1.69 -15.45 -14.06
CA ARG A 2 -0.85 -16.51 -13.48
C ARG A 2 0.53 -16.42 -14.12
N CYS A 3 1.58 -16.37 -13.29
CA CYS A 3 2.96 -16.29 -13.77
C CYS A 3 3.67 -17.65 -13.82
N ALA A 4 4.89 -17.67 -14.37
CA ALA A 4 5.68 -18.88 -14.56
C ALA A 4 6.05 -19.61 -13.25
N ASP A 5 6.13 -18.86 -12.13
CA ASP A 5 6.32 -19.40 -10.78
C ASP A 5 5.09 -20.14 -10.22
N GLY A 6 3.99 -20.16 -10.96
CA GLY A 6 2.73 -20.79 -10.59
C GLY A 6 1.79 -19.95 -9.74
N PHE A 7 2.20 -18.77 -9.27
CA PHE A 7 1.37 -17.88 -8.47
C PHE A 7 0.53 -16.91 -9.33
N TYR A 8 -0.50 -16.35 -8.70
CA TYR A 8 -1.36 -15.33 -9.30
C TYR A 8 -0.92 -13.95 -8.86
N TYR A 9 -0.86 -13.00 -9.80
CA TYR A 9 -0.50 -11.62 -9.56
C TYR A 9 -1.54 -10.65 -10.13
N VAL A 10 -1.77 -9.56 -9.41
CA VAL A 10 -2.33 -8.33 -9.96
C VAL A 10 -1.16 -7.57 -10.54
N VAL A 11 -1.17 -7.30 -11.86
CA VAL A 11 -0.04 -6.68 -12.56
C VAL A 11 -0.41 -5.28 -12.98
N LYS A 12 0.45 -4.30 -12.63
CA LYS A 12 0.37 -2.92 -13.10
C LYS A 12 1.45 -2.69 -14.15
N PHE A 13 1.04 -2.25 -15.33
CA PHE A 13 1.90 -2.07 -16.49
C PHE A 13 2.58 -0.69 -16.48
N GLN A 14 3.70 -0.54 -17.19
CA GLN A 14 4.44 0.72 -17.29
C GLN A 14 3.62 1.87 -17.88
N ASN A 15 2.74 1.58 -18.84
CA ASN A 15 1.84 2.58 -19.41
C ASN A 15 0.58 2.82 -18.56
N ASN A 16 0.72 2.75 -17.23
CA ASN A 16 -0.34 3.10 -16.31
C ASN A 16 -0.81 4.54 -16.58
N PRO A 17 -2.13 4.76 -16.74
CA PRO A 17 -2.67 6.07 -17.08
C PRO A 17 -2.45 7.14 -16.00
N GLN A 18 -2.18 6.73 -14.76
CA GLN A 18 -1.94 7.65 -13.65
C GLN A 18 -0.55 8.28 -13.72
N HIS A 19 0.49 7.48 -13.76
CA HIS A 19 1.90 7.83 -13.95
C HIS A 19 2.77 6.58 -13.87
N THR A 20 3.93 6.55 -14.56
CA THR A 20 4.87 5.41 -14.50
C THR A 20 5.41 5.21 -13.08
N ARG A 21 5.73 6.29 -12.35
CA ARG A 21 6.22 6.26 -10.96
C ARG A 21 5.29 5.56 -9.97
N VAL A 22 4.01 5.32 -10.34
CA VAL A 22 3.08 4.51 -9.54
C VAL A 22 3.61 3.11 -9.28
N LEU A 23 4.39 2.53 -10.22
CA LEU A 23 5.02 1.21 -10.03
C LEU A 23 6.10 1.25 -8.94
N VAL A 24 6.90 2.32 -8.91
CA VAL A 24 7.87 2.58 -7.84
C VAL A 24 7.16 2.72 -6.49
N ASN A 25 6.06 3.48 -6.47
CA ASN A 25 5.30 3.72 -5.25
C ASN A 25 4.72 2.42 -4.68
N ASP A 26 4.13 1.60 -5.56
CA ASP A 26 3.61 0.28 -5.17
C ASP A 26 4.71 -0.63 -4.62
N TRP A 27 5.88 -0.63 -5.25
CA TRP A 27 7.04 -1.40 -4.78
C TRP A 27 7.51 -0.91 -3.42
N LEU A 28 7.96 0.36 -3.33
CA LEU A 28 8.49 0.93 -2.10
C LEU A 28 7.47 0.89 -0.96
N GLY A 29 6.24 1.33 -1.20
CA GLY A 29 5.21 1.37 -0.17
C GLY A 29 4.88 -0.02 0.38
N THR A 30 4.86 -1.06 -0.48
CA THR A 30 4.65 -2.44 -0.04
C THR A 30 5.84 -2.97 0.75
N ARG A 31 7.07 -2.78 0.26
CA ARG A 31 8.29 -3.24 0.95
C ARG A 31 8.49 -2.53 2.30
N LEU A 32 8.21 -1.23 2.38
CA LEU A 32 8.22 -0.49 3.65
C LEU A 32 7.18 -1.05 4.63
N GLY A 33 5.97 -1.34 4.14
CA GLY A 33 4.92 -1.97 4.95
C GLY A 33 5.33 -3.35 5.49
N GLU A 34 5.95 -4.19 4.65
CA GLU A 34 6.48 -5.50 5.07
C GLU A 34 7.54 -5.35 6.16
N LEU A 35 8.50 -4.43 5.98
CA LEU A 35 9.61 -4.24 6.93
C LEU A 35 9.15 -3.74 8.29
N ILE A 36 8.07 -2.97 8.35
CA ILE A 36 7.47 -2.59 9.63
C ILE A 36 6.51 -3.66 10.18
N GLY A 37 6.27 -4.74 9.45
CA GLY A 37 5.49 -5.90 9.90
C GLY A 37 4.00 -5.83 9.64
N LEU A 38 3.58 -5.10 8.60
CA LEU A 38 2.19 -5.11 8.12
C LEU A 38 1.93 -6.32 7.20
N PRO A 39 0.69 -6.81 7.16
CA PRO A 39 0.28 -7.88 6.26
C PRO A 39 0.14 -7.36 4.81
N MET A 40 1.27 -7.24 4.14
CA MET A 40 1.35 -6.85 2.74
C MET A 40 1.39 -8.09 1.83
N PRO A 41 0.80 -8.05 0.63
CA PRO A 41 1.04 -9.09 -0.37
C PRO A 41 2.49 -9.04 -0.86
N ALA A 42 3.10 -10.19 -1.08
CA ALA A 42 4.43 -10.25 -1.69
C ALA A 42 4.43 -9.57 -3.07
N VAL A 43 5.50 -8.87 -3.39
CA VAL A 43 5.66 -8.19 -4.68
C VAL A 43 6.76 -8.82 -5.54
N ALA A 44 6.65 -8.67 -6.85
CA ALA A 44 7.64 -9.14 -7.81
C ALA A 44 7.71 -8.21 -9.02
N VAL A 45 8.87 -8.16 -9.65
CA VAL A 45 9.00 -7.63 -11.01
C VAL A 45 8.54 -8.72 -11.97
N VAL A 46 7.50 -8.43 -12.74
CA VAL A 46 6.91 -9.35 -13.71
C VAL A 46 7.32 -8.92 -15.11
N ASP A 47 8.09 -9.76 -15.79
CA ASP A 47 8.40 -9.53 -17.21
C ASP A 47 7.22 -10.01 -18.08
N VAL A 48 6.52 -9.06 -18.66
CA VAL A 48 5.37 -9.32 -19.53
C VAL A 48 5.87 -9.46 -20.96
N HIS A 49 5.86 -10.69 -21.45
CA HIS A 49 6.37 -11.00 -22.81
C HIS A 49 5.49 -10.32 -23.90
N PRO A 50 6.10 -9.75 -24.96
CA PRO A 50 5.37 -9.07 -26.05
C PRO A 50 4.29 -9.95 -26.68
N TRP A 51 4.58 -11.23 -26.89
CA TRP A 51 3.63 -12.20 -27.43
C TRP A 51 2.30 -12.24 -26.65
N LEU A 52 2.39 -12.15 -25.30
CA LEU A 52 1.19 -12.15 -24.46
C LEU A 52 0.30 -10.94 -24.74
N VAL A 53 0.91 -9.77 -24.88
CA VAL A 53 0.19 -8.52 -25.19
C VAL A 53 -0.46 -8.59 -26.58
N GLU A 54 0.29 -9.08 -27.57
CA GLU A 54 -0.17 -9.20 -28.96
C GLU A 54 -1.33 -10.18 -29.12
N HIS A 55 -1.34 -11.27 -28.31
CA HIS A 55 -2.33 -12.36 -28.44
C HIS A 55 -3.43 -12.33 -27.38
N THR A 56 -3.47 -11.28 -26.54
CA THR A 56 -4.50 -11.09 -25.51
C THR A 56 -5.22 -9.74 -25.71
N PRO A 57 -6.27 -9.69 -26.54
CA PRO A 57 -6.98 -8.44 -26.86
C PRO A 57 -7.54 -7.70 -25.65
N GLU A 58 -7.74 -8.39 -24.53
CA GLU A 58 -8.20 -7.85 -23.26
C GLU A 58 -7.13 -7.02 -22.53
N LEU A 59 -5.85 -7.22 -22.87
CA LEU A 59 -4.73 -6.42 -22.30
C LEU A 59 -4.64 -5.04 -22.96
N ARG A 60 -5.72 -4.26 -22.79
CA ARG A 60 -5.84 -2.90 -23.31
C ARG A 60 -6.51 -1.97 -22.30
N LEU A 61 -6.14 -0.71 -22.39
CA LEU A 61 -6.79 0.39 -21.67
C LEU A 61 -7.82 1.05 -22.59
N GLU A 62 -8.98 1.36 -22.04
CA GLU A 62 -9.95 2.23 -22.69
C GLU A 62 -9.97 3.58 -21.95
N LEU A 63 -9.38 4.62 -22.54
CA LEU A 63 -9.28 5.95 -21.97
C LEU A 63 -9.90 6.95 -22.94
N CYS A 64 -10.92 7.67 -22.49
CA CYS A 64 -11.58 8.73 -23.28
C CYS A 64 -11.96 8.29 -24.70
N GLY A 65 -12.44 7.04 -24.87
CA GLY A 65 -12.81 6.48 -26.17
C GLY A 65 -11.64 5.98 -27.05
N GLN A 66 -10.41 6.11 -26.56
CA GLN A 66 -9.24 5.54 -27.22
C GLN A 66 -8.86 4.20 -26.60
N ARG A 67 -8.50 3.24 -27.46
CA ARG A 67 -7.98 1.92 -27.04
C ARG A 67 -6.46 1.94 -27.16
N LYS A 68 -5.77 1.68 -26.08
CA LYS A 68 -4.30 1.56 -26.04
C LYS A 68 -3.93 0.19 -25.46
N MET A 69 -3.11 -0.57 -26.18
CA MET A 69 -2.58 -1.83 -25.67
C MET A 69 -1.67 -1.59 -24.47
N MET A 70 -1.65 -2.56 -23.55
CA MET A 70 -0.66 -2.57 -22.50
C MET A 70 0.75 -2.68 -23.08
N THR A 71 1.75 -2.14 -22.40
CA THR A 71 3.16 -2.29 -22.81
C THR A 71 3.73 -3.58 -22.25
N ALA A 72 4.47 -4.31 -23.09
CA ALA A 72 5.30 -5.41 -22.64
C ALA A 72 6.51 -4.93 -21.84
N GLY A 73 7.19 -5.84 -21.16
CA GLY A 73 8.39 -5.58 -20.36
C GLY A 73 8.14 -5.60 -18.85
N LEU A 74 9.08 -5.02 -18.08
CA LEU A 74 9.09 -5.12 -16.62
C LEU A 74 7.92 -4.34 -16.01
N SER A 75 7.04 -5.05 -15.35
CA SER A 75 5.80 -4.55 -14.74
C SER A 75 5.79 -4.87 -13.25
N PHE A 76 5.08 -4.07 -12.45
CA PHE A 76 4.87 -4.36 -11.04
C PHE A 76 3.85 -5.48 -10.86
N GLY A 77 4.18 -6.49 -10.05
CA GLY A 77 3.28 -7.58 -9.68
C GLY A 77 3.02 -7.62 -8.18
N SER A 78 1.76 -7.51 -7.77
CA SER A 78 1.32 -7.79 -6.41
C SER A 78 0.71 -9.19 -6.36
N ARG A 79 1.29 -10.09 -5.55
CA ARG A 79 0.80 -11.47 -5.45
C ARG A 79 -0.61 -11.50 -4.87
N TYR A 80 -1.48 -12.27 -5.48
CA TYR A 80 -2.85 -12.43 -5.00
C TYR A 80 -2.84 -13.05 -3.60
N VAL A 81 -3.53 -12.43 -2.65
CA VAL A 81 -3.43 -12.75 -1.21
C VAL A 81 -3.84 -14.18 -0.85
N VAL A 82 -4.66 -14.82 -1.68
CA VAL A 82 -5.02 -16.23 -1.60
C VAL A 82 -5.33 -16.73 -3.01
N ALA A 83 -4.87 -17.92 -3.38
CA ALA A 83 -5.16 -18.46 -4.70
C ALA A 83 -6.69 -18.54 -4.94
N PRO A 84 -7.18 -18.17 -6.12
CA PRO A 84 -8.62 -18.16 -6.42
C PRO A 84 -9.33 -19.52 -6.19
N THR A 85 -8.56 -20.61 -6.27
CA THR A 85 -9.04 -21.97 -6.02
C THR A 85 -9.03 -22.37 -4.54
N GLU A 86 -8.36 -21.60 -3.67
CA GLU A 86 -8.15 -21.94 -2.26
C GLU A 86 -8.95 -21.07 -1.31
N GLY A 87 -9.42 -19.90 -1.75
CA GLY A 87 -10.10 -18.97 -0.86
C GLY A 87 -10.94 -17.92 -1.58
N GLN A 88 -11.41 -16.97 -0.78
CA GLN A 88 -12.24 -15.85 -1.22
C GLN A 88 -11.57 -14.54 -0.82
N VAL A 89 -11.65 -13.55 -1.69
CA VAL A 89 -11.13 -12.18 -1.49
C VAL A 89 -12.27 -11.20 -1.69
N PHE A 90 -12.35 -10.22 -0.80
CA PHE A 90 -13.34 -9.15 -0.82
C PHE A 90 -12.62 -7.81 -0.67
N ASP A 91 -13.00 -6.84 -1.47
CA ASP A 91 -12.55 -5.44 -1.38
C ASP A 91 -13.35 -4.64 -0.35
N TYR A 92 -14.50 -5.18 0.05
CA TYR A 92 -15.39 -4.59 1.04
C TYR A 92 -15.96 -5.65 1.98
N LEU A 93 -16.01 -5.32 3.28
CA LEU A 93 -16.81 -6.05 4.26
C LEU A 93 -17.79 -5.10 4.95
N PRO A 94 -19.05 -5.51 5.16
CA PRO A 94 -20.00 -4.71 5.95
C PRO A 94 -19.51 -4.57 7.40
N GLU A 95 -19.92 -3.50 8.08
CA GLU A 95 -19.53 -3.22 9.47
C GLU A 95 -19.79 -4.40 10.40
N SER A 96 -20.93 -5.09 10.23
CA SER A 96 -21.28 -6.28 11.00
C SER A 96 -20.29 -7.46 10.87
N ALA A 97 -19.49 -7.48 9.81
CA ALA A 97 -18.47 -8.50 9.59
C ALA A 97 -17.08 -8.10 10.09
N MET A 98 -16.85 -6.83 10.47
CA MET A 98 -15.53 -6.37 10.94
C MET A 98 -15.06 -7.08 12.21
N ALA A 99 -15.96 -7.46 13.09
CA ALA A 99 -15.65 -8.30 14.28
C ALA A 99 -15.09 -9.69 13.92
N GLN A 100 -15.23 -10.12 12.66
CA GLN A 100 -14.68 -11.38 12.16
C GLN A 100 -13.30 -11.20 11.52
N VAL A 101 -12.75 -9.99 11.42
CA VAL A 101 -11.39 -9.74 10.93
C VAL A 101 -10.41 -9.98 12.08
N ARG A 102 -9.53 -10.99 11.91
CA ARG A 102 -8.62 -11.45 12.99
C ARG A 102 -7.52 -10.44 13.32
N ASN A 103 -7.18 -9.60 12.40
CA ASN A 103 -6.08 -8.62 12.49
C ASN A 103 -6.56 -7.18 12.21
N VAL A 104 -7.73 -6.81 12.68
CA VAL A 104 -8.29 -5.46 12.51
C VAL A 104 -7.40 -4.37 13.13
N GLN A 105 -6.64 -4.68 14.17
CA GLN A 105 -5.68 -3.76 14.80
C GLN A 105 -4.59 -3.28 13.84
N ASP A 106 -4.28 -4.04 12.77
CA ASP A 106 -3.25 -3.68 11.80
C ASP A 106 -3.62 -2.41 11.00
N PHE A 107 -4.90 -1.98 11.04
CA PHE A 107 -5.30 -0.69 10.47
C PHE A 107 -4.63 0.51 11.17
N ALA A 108 -4.27 0.39 12.44
CA ALA A 108 -3.48 1.42 13.13
C ALA A 108 -2.06 1.51 12.52
N GLY A 109 -1.42 0.38 12.27
CA GLY A 109 -0.14 0.33 11.60
C GLY A 109 -0.19 0.81 10.14
N ALA A 110 -1.26 0.46 9.41
CA ALA A 110 -1.47 0.95 8.06
C ALA A 110 -1.64 2.47 8.01
N LEU A 111 -2.36 3.05 8.98
CA LEU A 111 -2.46 4.50 9.14
C LEU A 111 -1.08 5.13 9.37
N ALA A 112 -0.24 4.54 10.24
CA ALA A 112 1.11 5.04 10.47
C ALA A 112 1.97 4.99 9.20
N LEU A 113 1.89 3.90 8.41
CA LEU A 113 2.53 3.81 7.10
C LEU A 113 2.05 4.89 6.15
N ASP A 114 0.74 5.12 6.05
CA ASP A 114 0.15 6.13 5.16
C ASP A 114 0.55 7.55 5.52
N LYS A 115 0.68 7.85 6.81
CA LYS A 115 1.20 9.13 7.28
C LYS A 115 2.68 9.28 6.96
N TRP A 116 3.47 8.24 7.15
CA TRP A 116 4.88 8.24 6.78
C TRP A 116 5.09 8.47 5.28
N THR A 117 4.37 7.72 4.46
CA THR A 117 4.49 7.74 2.99
C THR A 117 3.68 8.84 2.32
N CYS A 118 2.91 9.65 3.07
CA CYS A 118 2.00 10.67 2.51
C CYS A 118 1.08 10.11 1.41
N ASN A 119 0.42 8.99 1.69
CA ASN A 119 -0.51 8.39 0.72
C ASN A 119 -1.62 9.38 0.35
N ALA A 120 -1.73 9.70 -0.94
CA ALA A 120 -2.68 10.69 -1.44
C ALA A 120 -4.12 10.18 -1.53
N ASN A 121 -4.31 8.85 -1.57
CA ASN A 121 -5.62 8.21 -1.69
C ASN A 121 -6.10 7.62 -0.36
N GLY A 122 -7.36 7.20 -0.29
CA GLY A 122 -7.86 6.37 0.79
C GLY A 122 -7.16 5.02 0.84
N ARG A 123 -6.86 4.52 2.06
CA ARG A 123 -6.25 3.20 2.23
C ARG A 123 -7.14 2.11 1.64
N GLN A 124 -6.57 1.28 0.77
CA GLN A 124 -7.20 0.10 0.22
C GLN A 124 -6.76 -1.16 0.95
N ALA A 125 -7.70 -2.09 1.13
CA ALA A 125 -7.47 -3.34 1.82
C ALA A 125 -8.20 -4.48 1.12
N ALA A 126 -7.59 -5.67 1.13
CA ALA A 126 -8.20 -6.91 0.70
C ALA A 126 -8.53 -7.76 1.94
N PHE A 127 -9.78 -8.14 2.10
CA PHE A 127 -10.22 -9.05 3.15
C PHE A 127 -10.33 -10.44 2.55
N TRP A 128 -9.65 -11.41 3.12
CA TRP A 128 -9.63 -12.75 2.55
C TRP A 128 -9.72 -13.84 3.61
N LYS A 129 -10.14 -15.02 3.18
CA LYS A 129 -10.17 -16.24 3.99
C LYS A 129 -9.94 -17.46 3.11
N LYS A 130 -9.30 -18.49 3.66
CA LYS A 130 -9.09 -19.78 2.99
C LYS A 130 -10.25 -20.74 3.26
N GLY A 131 -10.65 -21.46 2.23
CA GLY A 131 -11.59 -22.59 2.35
C GLY A 131 -12.78 -22.31 3.24
N ARG A 132 -12.90 -23.09 4.33
CA ARG A 132 -14.00 -23.01 5.31
C ARG A 132 -13.70 -22.13 6.51
N GLU A 133 -12.66 -21.32 6.51
CA GLU A 133 -12.38 -20.39 7.59
C GLU A 133 -13.55 -19.43 7.81
N ARG A 134 -13.88 -19.20 9.09
CA ARG A 134 -14.95 -18.25 9.46
C ARG A 134 -14.44 -16.81 9.58
N LYS A 135 -13.17 -16.64 9.98
CA LYS A 135 -12.55 -15.33 10.19
C LYS A 135 -11.83 -14.87 8.92
N PHE A 136 -11.92 -13.58 8.65
CA PHE A 136 -11.17 -12.92 7.61
C PHE A 136 -9.78 -12.50 8.11
N THR A 137 -8.85 -12.38 7.17
CA THR A 137 -7.58 -11.69 7.34
C THR A 137 -7.60 -10.46 6.45
N VAL A 138 -7.09 -9.33 6.92
CA VAL A 138 -6.87 -8.16 6.09
C VAL A 138 -5.42 -8.13 5.60
N SER A 139 -5.23 -7.74 4.35
CA SER A 139 -3.92 -7.36 3.76
C SER A 139 -4.07 -6.00 3.09
N PHE A 140 -3.04 -5.15 3.23
CA PHE A 140 -3.06 -3.80 2.67
C PHE A 140 -2.47 -3.81 1.26
N ILE A 141 -3.24 -3.29 0.30
CA ILE A 141 -2.94 -3.32 -1.12
C ILE A 141 -2.90 -1.91 -1.69
N ASP A 142 -2.40 -1.78 -2.91
CA ASP A 142 -2.42 -0.54 -3.70
C ASP A 142 -1.71 0.64 -3.02
N GLN A 143 -0.38 0.65 -3.14
CA GLN A 143 0.48 1.71 -2.61
C GLN A 143 0.79 2.78 -3.67
N GLY A 144 0.20 2.70 -4.85
CA GLY A 144 0.52 3.56 -5.99
C GLY A 144 0.36 5.06 -5.74
N TYR A 145 -0.44 5.45 -4.75
CA TYR A 145 -0.64 6.83 -4.34
C TYR A 145 0.23 7.27 -3.15
N CYS A 146 1.12 6.41 -2.65
CA CYS A 146 2.17 6.83 -1.75
C CYS A 146 3.02 7.95 -2.39
N PHE A 147 3.66 8.76 -1.59
CA PHE A 147 4.53 9.87 -2.01
C PHE A 147 3.83 10.88 -2.91
N ASN A 148 2.50 11.05 -2.73
CA ASN A 148 1.65 11.90 -3.57
C ASN A 148 1.64 11.48 -5.05
N ALA A 149 1.47 10.19 -5.31
CA ALA A 149 1.44 9.59 -6.65
C ALA A 149 2.74 9.87 -7.46
N GLY A 150 2.63 10.40 -8.68
CA GLY A 150 3.79 10.69 -9.54
C GLY A 150 4.62 11.91 -9.13
N GLU A 151 4.15 12.71 -8.17
CA GLU A 151 4.76 13.98 -7.79
C GLU A 151 6.00 13.83 -6.89
N TRP A 152 6.07 12.75 -6.13
CA TRP A 152 7.10 12.52 -5.10
C TRP A 152 7.28 13.70 -4.16
N SER A 153 6.14 14.21 -3.69
CA SER A 153 6.03 15.34 -2.77
C SER A 153 5.23 14.94 -1.52
N PHE A 154 5.20 15.80 -0.52
CA PHE A 154 4.61 15.46 0.77
C PHE A 154 3.66 16.56 1.28
N PRO A 155 2.56 16.84 0.55
CA PRO A 155 1.55 17.79 1.00
C PRO A 155 0.67 17.16 2.08
N ASP A 156 1.16 17.16 3.33
CA ASP A 156 0.49 16.54 4.45
C ASP A 156 -0.88 17.16 4.73
N ALA A 157 -1.86 16.30 4.96
CA ALA A 157 -3.19 16.70 5.39
C ALA A 157 -3.81 15.62 6.30
N PRO A 158 -4.67 16.00 7.27
CA PRO A 158 -5.24 15.07 8.25
C PRO A 158 -5.96 13.87 7.64
N LEU A 159 -6.67 14.06 6.52
CA LEU A 159 -7.51 13.03 5.92
C LEU A 159 -6.83 12.25 4.77
N ARG A 160 -5.55 12.51 4.49
CA ARG A 160 -4.80 11.73 3.49
C ARG A 160 -4.41 10.36 4.04
N GLY A 161 -4.50 9.33 3.21
CA GLY A 161 -4.07 7.97 3.53
C GLY A 161 -4.93 7.28 4.60
N VAL A 162 -6.18 7.68 4.78
CA VAL A 162 -7.04 7.08 5.80
C VAL A 162 -8.00 6.06 5.19
N PHE A 163 -8.33 5.02 5.94
CA PHE A 163 -9.37 4.09 5.50
C PHE A 163 -10.74 4.78 5.50
N GLY A 164 -11.62 4.38 4.58
CA GLY A 164 -12.90 5.04 4.34
C GLY A 164 -13.86 5.07 5.53
N ARG A 165 -13.69 4.17 6.52
CA ARG A 165 -14.58 4.02 7.68
C ARG A 165 -13.81 4.06 9.00
N ASN A 166 -14.44 4.57 10.05
CA ASN A 166 -13.82 4.69 11.38
C ASN A 166 -13.93 3.41 12.22
N ASP A 167 -14.85 2.49 11.91
CA ASP A 167 -15.04 1.25 12.65
C ASP A 167 -13.76 0.40 12.78
N VAL A 168 -12.87 0.46 11.79
CA VAL A 168 -11.56 -0.22 11.81
C VAL A 168 -10.62 0.33 12.89
N TYR A 169 -10.85 1.58 13.34
CA TYR A 169 -10.05 2.25 14.37
C TYR A 169 -10.67 2.14 15.77
N ALA A 170 -11.79 1.42 15.93
CA ALA A 170 -12.43 1.27 17.24
C ALA A 170 -11.54 0.61 18.30
N CYS A 171 -10.54 -0.17 17.88
CA CYS A 171 -9.55 -0.79 18.77
C CYS A 171 -8.44 0.18 19.23
N VAL A 172 -8.36 1.39 18.66
CA VAL A 172 -7.35 2.38 19.00
C VAL A 172 -7.74 3.11 20.28
N THR A 173 -6.97 2.87 21.35
CA THR A 173 -7.23 3.41 22.69
C THR A 173 -6.15 4.36 23.19
N GLY A 174 -5.10 4.59 22.40
CA GLY A 174 -3.96 5.45 22.71
C GLY A 174 -2.75 5.06 21.88
N TRP A 175 -1.62 5.67 22.17
CA TRP A 175 -0.37 5.45 21.41
C TRP A 175 0.10 3.99 21.37
N ALA A 176 -0.13 3.24 22.46
CA ALA A 176 0.20 1.81 22.50
C ALA A 176 -0.49 0.99 21.41
N SER A 177 -1.63 1.47 20.87
CA SER A 177 -2.33 0.78 19.79
C SER A 177 -1.63 0.87 18.43
N PHE A 178 -0.63 1.74 18.30
CA PHE A 178 0.19 1.89 17.11
C PHE A 178 1.49 1.07 17.16
N GLU A 179 1.73 0.39 18.28
CA GLU A 179 2.91 -0.45 18.38
C GLU A 179 2.67 -1.86 17.81
N PRO A 180 3.68 -2.47 17.19
CA PRO A 180 5.08 -2.02 17.11
C PRO A 180 5.41 -1.17 15.87
N TRP A 181 4.42 -0.84 15.03
CA TRP A 181 4.65 -0.20 13.72
C TRP A 181 5.28 1.19 13.86
N LEU A 182 4.78 1.99 14.79
CA LEU A 182 5.26 3.36 14.99
C LEU A 182 6.72 3.37 15.45
N SER A 183 7.08 2.58 16.43
CA SER A 183 8.48 2.44 16.87
C SER A 183 9.39 1.92 15.74
N ARG A 184 8.90 1.00 14.90
CA ARG A 184 9.66 0.50 13.76
C ARG A 184 9.87 1.56 12.68
N ILE A 185 8.91 2.44 12.46
CA ILE A 185 9.06 3.58 11.54
C ILE A 185 10.07 4.58 12.12
N GLU A 186 9.90 4.98 13.37
CA GLU A 186 10.78 5.96 14.04
C GLU A 186 12.24 5.49 14.08
N ALA A 187 12.45 4.19 14.28
CA ALA A 187 13.77 3.56 14.32
C ALA A 187 14.20 2.95 12.97
N PHE A 188 13.49 3.22 11.86
CA PHE A 188 13.78 2.58 10.58
C PHE A 188 15.22 2.89 10.13
N PRO A 189 16.08 1.86 9.94
CA PRO A 189 17.49 2.09 9.68
C PRO A 189 17.72 2.57 8.25
N GLU A 190 18.60 3.56 8.09
CA GLU A 190 19.01 4.08 6.79
C GLU A 190 19.58 2.97 5.89
N SER A 191 20.37 2.06 6.46
CA SER A 191 20.94 0.91 5.76
C SER A 191 19.91 -0.04 5.14
N SER A 192 18.66 -0.01 5.57
CA SER A 192 17.57 -0.80 5.00
C SER A 192 16.82 -0.08 3.88
N MET A 193 17.02 1.22 3.72
CA MET A 193 16.31 2.02 2.73
C MET A 193 16.90 1.85 1.31
N TRP A 194 18.22 1.93 1.19
CA TRP A 194 18.90 1.93 -0.10
C TRP A 194 18.75 0.61 -0.87
N PRO A 195 18.86 -0.58 -0.24
CA PRO A 195 18.64 -1.84 -0.94
C PRO A 195 17.26 -1.95 -1.58
N LEU A 196 16.23 -1.30 -1.04
CA LEU A 196 14.89 -1.31 -1.64
C LEU A 196 14.85 -0.60 -3.01
N ALA A 197 15.68 0.44 -3.19
CA ALA A 197 15.78 1.16 -4.45
C ALA A 197 16.53 0.38 -5.52
N GLU A 198 17.54 -0.41 -5.13
CA GLU A 198 18.34 -1.23 -6.05
C GLU A 198 17.50 -2.31 -6.74
N GLU A 199 16.39 -2.72 -6.13
CA GLU A 199 15.45 -3.70 -6.69
C GLU A 199 14.50 -3.10 -7.74
N ILE A 200 14.45 -1.75 -7.89
CA ILE A 200 13.48 -1.06 -8.75
C ILE A 200 14.02 -0.91 -10.17
N PRO A 201 13.30 -1.43 -11.19
CA PRO A 201 13.68 -1.22 -12.58
C PRO A 201 13.79 0.26 -12.96
N PRO A 202 14.89 0.71 -13.57
CA PRO A 202 15.09 2.12 -13.95
C PRO A 202 13.98 2.67 -14.86
N GLU A 203 13.34 1.83 -15.65
CA GLU A 203 12.24 2.19 -16.54
C GLU A 203 11.02 2.73 -15.79
N TRP A 204 10.82 2.35 -14.52
CA TRP A 204 9.66 2.77 -13.72
C TRP A 204 9.77 4.22 -13.23
N TYR A 205 10.97 4.78 -13.22
CA TYR A 205 11.22 6.18 -12.85
C TYR A 205 11.99 6.96 -13.92
N GLY A 206 12.02 6.43 -15.17
CA GLY A 206 12.65 7.13 -16.30
C GLY A 206 14.16 7.29 -16.17
N GLY A 207 14.83 6.51 -15.32
CA GLY A 207 16.26 6.62 -15.05
C GLY A 207 16.64 7.82 -14.17
N GLU A 208 15.67 8.55 -13.60
CA GLU A 208 15.90 9.74 -12.75
C GLU A 208 16.38 9.34 -11.35
N ALA A 209 17.58 8.76 -11.24
CA ALA A 209 18.14 8.23 -10.01
C ALA A 209 18.22 9.25 -8.88
N GLU A 210 18.55 10.51 -9.19
CA GLU A 210 18.63 11.59 -8.20
C GLU A 210 17.25 11.89 -7.57
N GLU A 211 16.16 11.80 -8.34
CA GLU A 211 14.81 12.01 -7.82
C GLU A 211 14.39 10.87 -6.90
N LEU A 212 14.77 9.62 -7.23
CA LEU A 212 14.55 8.47 -6.36
C LEU A 212 15.36 8.62 -5.05
N GLU A 213 16.61 9.03 -5.11
CA GLU A 213 17.45 9.28 -3.93
C GLU A 213 16.86 10.38 -3.03
N LYS A 214 16.39 11.48 -3.60
CA LYS A 214 15.69 12.54 -2.86
C LYS A 214 14.44 12.02 -2.17
N LEU A 215 13.65 11.17 -2.86
CA LEU A 215 12.47 10.52 -2.25
C LEU A 215 12.85 9.71 -1.02
N LEU A 216 13.86 8.84 -1.12
CA LEU A 216 14.31 8.00 -0.02
C LEU A 216 14.84 8.81 1.17
N THR A 217 15.65 9.83 0.88
CA THR A 217 16.16 10.77 1.89
C THR A 217 14.99 11.44 2.63
N LYS A 218 14.00 11.89 1.89
CA LYS A 218 12.81 12.53 2.47
C LYS A 218 12.01 11.57 3.35
N LEU A 219 11.88 10.31 2.96
CA LEU A 219 11.24 9.29 3.79
C LEU A 219 11.97 9.08 5.12
N LEU A 220 13.30 9.05 5.10
CA LEU A 220 14.12 8.96 6.31
C LEU A 220 13.92 10.16 7.25
N GLU A 221 13.86 11.37 6.70
CA GLU A 221 13.57 12.58 7.49
C GLU A 221 12.18 12.56 8.13
N ARG A 222 11.19 12.03 7.43
CA ARG A 222 9.78 12.00 7.84
C ARG A 222 9.47 11.04 8.98
N ARG A 223 10.35 10.09 9.29
CA ARG A 223 10.16 9.11 10.38
C ARG A 223 9.70 9.74 11.69
N SER A 224 10.33 10.85 12.08
CA SER A 224 10.04 11.54 13.34
C SER A 224 8.72 12.32 13.36
N ARG A 225 8.08 12.52 12.20
CA ARG A 225 6.85 13.32 12.07
C ARG A 225 5.57 12.49 12.15
N VAL A 226 5.67 11.17 12.15
CA VAL A 226 4.48 10.29 12.00
C VAL A 226 3.49 10.48 13.16
N ARG A 227 3.97 10.69 14.39
CA ARG A 227 3.10 10.99 15.55
C ARG A 227 2.30 12.26 15.34
N GLU A 228 2.96 13.36 14.97
CA GLU A 228 2.30 14.65 14.65
C GLU A 228 1.20 14.47 13.60
N LEU A 229 1.48 13.69 12.55
CA LEU A 229 0.52 13.45 11.47
C LEU A 229 -0.68 12.56 11.90
N ILE A 230 -0.47 11.63 12.81
CA ILE A 230 -1.54 10.83 13.42
C ILE A 230 -2.38 11.72 14.35
N GLU A 231 -1.77 12.61 15.14
CA GLU A 231 -2.48 13.58 15.98
C GLU A 231 -3.37 14.48 15.13
N GLY A 232 -2.86 15.00 14.02
CA GLY A 232 -3.66 15.78 13.08
C GLY A 232 -4.90 15.03 12.57
N PHE A 233 -4.81 13.71 12.36
CA PHE A 233 -5.98 12.90 12.02
C PHE A 233 -6.90 12.68 13.22
N LYS A 234 -6.35 12.38 14.40
CA LYS A 234 -7.11 12.24 15.66
C LYS A 234 -7.98 13.46 15.92
N ASP A 235 -7.41 14.65 15.77
CA ASP A 235 -8.07 15.94 16.08
C ASP A 235 -8.92 16.48 14.91
N SER A 236 -9.01 15.73 13.80
CA SER A 236 -9.84 16.11 12.67
C SER A 236 -11.34 15.99 12.98
N SER A 237 -12.16 16.67 12.18
CA SER A 237 -13.63 16.59 12.26
C SER A 237 -14.19 15.18 12.11
N ARG A 238 -13.39 14.22 11.64
CA ARG A 238 -13.78 12.83 11.48
C ARG A 238 -13.86 12.05 12.78
N ASN A 239 -13.19 12.53 13.86
CA ASN A 239 -13.14 11.89 15.18
C ASN A 239 -12.91 10.36 15.09
N PRO A 240 -11.78 9.89 14.53
CA PRO A 240 -11.61 8.47 14.18
C PRO A 240 -11.42 7.55 15.38
N PHE A 241 -10.90 8.05 16.50
CA PHE A 241 -10.49 7.25 17.66
C PHE A 241 -11.44 7.45 18.83
N VAL A 242 -12.67 6.98 18.68
CA VAL A 242 -13.76 7.15 19.69
C VAL A 242 -13.43 6.57 21.05
N ASN A 243 -12.48 5.64 21.14
CA ASN A 243 -12.06 4.98 22.39
C ASN A 243 -10.68 5.47 22.88
N TRP A 244 -10.17 6.56 22.33
CA TRP A 244 -8.91 7.14 22.78
C TRP A 244 -9.00 7.59 24.23
N LYS A 245 -8.09 7.11 25.06
CA LYS A 245 -7.98 7.49 26.47
C LYS A 245 -6.86 8.54 26.58
N GLU A 246 -7.19 9.70 27.08
CA GLU A 246 -6.17 10.66 27.48
C GLU A 246 -5.34 10.05 28.62
N ALA A 247 -4.02 10.25 28.57
CA ALA A 247 -3.18 9.87 29.70
C ALA A 247 -3.67 10.68 30.91
N ILE A 248 -4.15 10.01 31.93
CA ILE A 248 -4.42 10.66 33.23
C ILE A 248 -3.05 11.06 33.77
N ASN A 249 -2.77 12.37 33.72
CA ASN A 249 -1.59 12.98 34.34
C ASN A 249 -1.61 12.79 35.86
#